data_acc26ceb0efb8629f17f2053fe04191b
#
_entry.id   acc26ceb0efb8629f17f2053fe04191b
#
_cell.length_a   1.000
_cell.length_b   1.000
_cell.length_c   1.000
_cell.angle_alpha   90.00
_cell.angle_beta   90.00
_cell.angle_gamma   90.00
#
_symmetry.space_group_name_H-M   'P 1'
#
loop_
_entity.id
_entity.type
_entity.pdbx_description
1 polymer ?
#
loop_
_entity_poly.entity_id
_entity_poly.type
_entity_poly.pdbx_seq_one_letter_code
_entity_poly.pdbx_strand_id
1 'polypeptide(L)'
;ARGIEEEQMKHPLFEIQAENVIKEMIAAHYNHPSIFIWGILNECASETLFGRECYKKQFELIRQMDDTRPCTFASCKFFQDICFDLPDVVSCNIYPRWYVDQSTETYMTEIFDWIEQDKQGKDKPFLVSEIGAGAIYGYHNQHQGKWTEEYQMKALNEQISTCLQYDGCCGVYIWQ
;
A
#
# COMPACT_ATOMS: atom_id res chain seq x y z
N ALA A 1 11.81 -3.45 0.87
CA ALA A 1 11.78 -4.92 0.74
C ALA A 1 10.98 -5.27 -0.51
N ARG A 2 11.40 -6.26 -1.29
CA ARG A 2 10.57 -6.77 -2.40
C ARG A 2 9.43 -7.59 -1.81
N GLY A 3 8.25 -7.47 -2.39
CA GLY A 3 7.12 -8.32 -2.06
C GLY A 3 7.36 -9.79 -2.43
N ILE A 4 6.41 -10.64 -2.06
CA ILE A 4 6.49 -12.09 -2.34
C ILE A 4 5.95 -12.33 -3.75
N GLU A 5 6.79 -12.89 -4.61
CA GLU A 5 6.43 -13.25 -5.98
C GLU A 5 5.54 -14.49 -6.01
N GLU A 6 4.78 -14.69 -7.10
CA GLU A 6 3.84 -15.81 -7.24
C GLU A 6 4.48 -17.18 -6.96
N GLU A 7 5.69 -17.43 -7.46
CA GLU A 7 6.39 -18.71 -7.24
C GLU A 7 6.68 -18.97 -5.75
N GLN A 8 6.91 -17.92 -4.96
CA GLN A 8 7.08 -18.05 -3.52
C GLN A 8 5.73 -18.26 -2.82
N MET A 9 4.66 -17.64 -3.32
CA MET A 9 3.30 -17.85 -2.81
C MET A 9 2.79 -19.28 -3.08
N LYS A 10 3.29 -19.96 -4.11
CA LYS A 10 2.99 -21.37 -4.41
C LYS A 10 3.69 -22.36 -3.48
N HIS A 11 4.60 -21.90 -2.62
CA HIS A 11 5.25 -22.79 -1.68
C HIS A 11 4.21 -23.42 -0.72
N PRO A 12 4.25 -24.76 -0.48
CA PRO A 12 3.21 -25.45 0.30
C PRO A 12 2.97 -24.91 1.71
N LEU A 13 3.96 -24.26 2.31
CA LEU A 13 3.85 -23.66 3.64
C LEU A 13 3.34 -22.22 3.63
N PHE A 14 3.26 -21.56 2.47
CA PHE A 14 2.89 -20.15 2.40
C PHE A 14 1.51 -19.89 3.00
N GLU A 15 0.50 -20.61 2.55
CA GLU A 15 -0.88 -20.44 3.01
C GLU A 15 -1.00 -20.71 4.52
N ILE A 16 -0.39 -21.79 5.00
CA ILE A 16 -0.40 -22.16 6.43
C ILE A 16 0.26 -21.07 7.28
N GLN A 17 1.40 -20.55 6.85
CA GLN A 17 2.12 -19.49 7.56
C GLN A 17 1.35 -18.16 7.54
N ALA A 18 0.80 -17.78 6.39
CA ALA A 18 -0.01 -16.58 6.27
C ALA A 18 -1.25 -16.62 7.19
N GLU A 19 -1.96 -17.75 7.21
CA GLU A 19 -3.09 -17.96 8.13
C GLU A 19 -2.67 -17.83 9.60
N ASN A 20 -1.57 -18.46 10.00
CA ASN A 20 -1.10 -18.41 11.38
C ASN A 20 -0.74 -16.98 11.78
N VAL A 21 -0.02 -16.23 10.92
CA VAL A 21 0.34 -14.84 11.18
C VAL A 21 -0.92 -13.97 11.36
N ILE A 22 -1.93 -14.13 10.50
CA ILE A 22 -3.19 -13.39 10.61
C ILE A 22 -3.92 -13.73 11.92
N LYS A 23 -4.02 -15.02 12.25
CA LYS A 23 -4.66 -15.48 13.48
C LYS A 23 -3.97 -14.92 14.72
N GLU A 24 -2.65 -14.97 14.76
CA GLU A 24 -1.86 -14.45 15.88
C GLU A 24 -1.97 -12.91 15.98
N MET A 25 -1.89 -12.19 14.86
CA MET A 25 -2.01 -10.75 14.79
C MET A 25 -3.38 -10.30 15.36
N ILE A 26 -4.46 -10.87 14.88
CA ILE A 26 -5.80 -10.48 15.32
C ILE A 26 -6.01 -10.87 16.78
N ALA A 27 -5.66 -12.10 17.18
CA ALA A 27 -5.82 -12.56 18.56
C ALA A 27 -5.05 -11.68 19.56
N ALA A 28 -3.82 -11.25 19.20
CA ALA A 28 -2.99 -10.42 20.05
C ALA A 28 -3.49 -8.97 20.14
N HIS A 29 -4.10 -8.44 19.08
CA HIS A 29 -4.36 -7.01 18.95
C HIS A 29 -5.85 -6.63 18.87
N TYR A 30 -6.77 -7.59 18.91
CA TYR A 30 -8.21 -7.37 18.77
C TYR A 30 -8.75 -6.28 19.70
N ASN A 31 -8.30 -6.27 20.96
CA ASN A 31 -8.77 -5.33 21.99
C ASN A 31 -8.00 -3.99 22.02
N HIS A 32 -7.10 -3.74 21.08
CA HIS A 32 -6.39 -2.46 21.01
C HIS A 32 -7.23 -1.41 20.28
N PRO A 33 -7.70 -0.36 20.95
CA PRO A 33 -8.59 0.63 20.36
C PRO A 33 -7.92 1.49 19.28
N SER A 34 -6.59 1.53 19.23
CA SER A 34 -5.82 2.23 18.20
C SER A 34 -5.72 1.45 16.88
N ILE A 35 -6.06 0.16 16.87
CA ILE A 35 -6.15 -0.62 15.64
C ILE A 35 -7.49 -0.34 14.99
N PHE A 36 -7.50 0.30 13.83
CA PHE A 36 -8.71 0.66 13.10
C PHE A 36 -8.82 -0.01 11.72
N ILE A 37 -7.74 -0.62 11.23
CA ILE A 37 -7.67 -1.31 9.94
C ILE A 37 -6.71 -2.51 10.03
N TRP A 38 -7.06 -3.62 9.39
CA TRP A 38 -6.19 -4.77 9.22
C TRP A 38 -5.52 -4.75 7.86
N GLY A 39 -4.18 -4.78 7.84
CA GLY A 39 -3.39 -4.89 6.62
C GLY A 39 -2.79 -6.27 6.45
N ILE A 40 -2.88 -6.81 5.22
CA ILE A 40 -2.20 -8.05 4.83
C ILE A 40 -1.20 -7.74 3.73
N LEU A 41 -0.31 -8.64 3.44
CA LEU A 41 0.61 -8.67 2.29
C LEU A 41 1.04 -7.29 1.75
N ASN A 42 2.32 -7.08 1.65
CA ASN A 42 2.91 -5.88 1.05
C ASN A 42 3.57 -6.22 -0.28
N GLU A 43 3.16 -5.55 -1.38
CA GLU A 43 3.77 -5.65 -2.72
C GLU A 43 3.87 -7.09 -3.28
N CYS A 44 2.97 -7.98 -2.85
CA CYS A 44 2.96 -9.35 -3.34
C CYS A 44 2.26 -9.46 -4.70
N ALA A 45 2.15 -10.68 -5.24
CA ALA A 45 1.69 -10.95 -6.61
C ALA A 45 0.17 -10.74 -6.80
N SER A 46 -0.33 -9.52 -6.55
CA SER A 46 -1.75 -9.14 -6.71
C SER A 46 -2.21 -9.01 -8.17
N GLU A 47 -1.28 -9.06 -9.12
CA GLU A 47 -1.52 -9.04 -10.56
C GLU A 47 -1.78 -10.43 -11.15
N THR A 48 -1.69 -11.50 -10.37
CA THR A 48 -1.85 -12.87 -10.86
C THR A 48 -3.12 -13.53 -10.31
N LEU A 49 -3.69 -14.46 -11.06
CA LEU A 49 -4.87 -15.21 -10.61
C LEU A 49 -4.57 -16.06 -9.37
N PHE A 50 -3.39 -16.65 -9.28
CA PHE A 50 -2.99 -17.41 -8.11
C PHE A 50 -2.83 -16.51 -6.87
N GLY A 51 -2.15 -15.37 -7.03
CA GLY A 51 -2.04 -14.37 -5.98
C GLY A 51 -3.42 -13.90 -5.51
N ARG A 52 -4.33 -13.59 -6.43
CA ARG A 52 -5.69 -13.19 -6.11
C ARG A 52 -6.42 -14.22 -5.21
N GLU A 53 -6.30 -15.51 -5.51
CA GLU A 53 -6.90 -16.55 -4.65
C GLU A 53 -6.29 -16.56 -3.24
N CYS A 54 -4.98 -16.33 -3.12
CA CYS A 54 -4.34 -16.19 -1.81
C CYS A 54 -4.84 -14.96 -1.05
N TYR A 55 -4.95 -13.80 -1.70
CA TYR A 55 -5.52 -12.58 -1.11
C TYR A 55 -6.95 -12.79 -0.64
N LYS A 56 -7.79 -13.39 -1.48
CA LYS A 56 -9.19 -13.68 -1.17
C LYS A 56 -9.33 -14.51 0.12
N LYS A 57 -8.59 -15.63 0.22
CA LYS A 57 -8.61 -16.50 1.40
C LYS A 57 -8.20 -15.74 2.68
N GLN A 58 -7.17 -14.89 2.59
CA GLN A 58 -6.70 -14.11 3.73
C GLN A 58 -7.73 -13.06 4.17
N PHE A 59 -8.39 -12.36 3.24
CA PHE A 59 -9.48 -11.44 3.58
C PHE A 59 -10.69 -12.15 4.18
N GLU A 60 -11.05 -13.32 3.64
CA GLU A 60 -12.12 -14.15 4.20
C GLU A 60 -11.80 -14.57 5.64
N LEU A 61 -10.56 -14.96 5.92
CA LEU A 61 -10.11 -15.31 7.27
C LEU A 61 -10.19 -14.12 8.23
N ILE A 62 -9.73 -12.94 7.82
CA ILE A 62 -9.82 -11.74 8.66
C ILE A 62 -11.28 -11.45 9.00
N ARG A 63 -12.17 -11.43 8.01
CA ARG A 63 -13.60 -11.14 8.23
C ARG A 63 -14.32 -12.18 9.09
N GLN A 64 -13.83 -13.43 9.11
CA GLN A 64 -14.32 -14.45 10.04
C GLN A 64 -13.87 -14.20 11.49
N MET A 65 -12.71 -13.57 11.68
CA MET A 65 -12.15 -13.31 13.01
C MET A 65 -12.55 -11.93 13.55
N ASP A 66 -12.68 -10.94 12.66
CA ASP A 66 -13.07 -9.57 12.97
C ASP A 66 -13.82 -8.96 11.76
N ASP A 67 -15.13 -8.83 11.87
CA ASP A 67 -16.00 -8.20 10.90
C ASP A 67 -16.28 -6.72 11.18
N THR A 68 -15.66 -6.17 12.21
CA THR A 68 -15.89 -4.79 12.68
C THR A 68 -14.91 -3.77 12.11
N ARG A 69 -13.74 -4.21 11.69
CA ARG A 69 -12.68 -3.34 11.15
C ARG A 69 -12.47 -3.55 9.65
N PRO A 70 -12.25 -2.48 8.89
CA PRO A 70 -11.93 -2.59 7.48
C PRO A 70 -10.59 -3.28 7.24
N CYS A 71 -10.43 -3.83 6.04
CA CYS A 71 -9.23 -4.54 5.60
C CYS A 71 -8.58 -3.84 4.41
N THR A 72 -7.26 -3.97 4.30
CA THR A 72 -6.46 -3.46 3.18
C THR A 72 -5.26 -4.35 2.88
N PHE A 73 -4.60 -4.08 1.78
CA PHE A 73 -3.26 -4.57 1.44
C PHE A 73 -2.50 -3.49 0.68
N ALA A 74 -1.18 -3.47 0.75
CA ALA A 74 -0.37 -2.48 0.05
C ALA A 74 0.06 -3.00 -1.33
N SER A 75 -0.38 -2.36 -2.40
CA SER A 75 -0.03 -2.71 -3.78
C SER A 75 1.04 -1.77 -4.35
N CYS A 76 1.93 -2.32 -5.19
CA CYS A 76 2.79 -1.55 -6.10
C CYS A 76 2.51 -1.91 -7.58
N LYS A 77 1.45 -2.67 -7.85
CA LYS A 77 1.14 -3.20 -9.19
C LYS A 77 0.25 -2.26 -10.02
N PHE A 78 -0.43 -1.31 -9.36
CA PHE A 78 -1.26 -0.28 -9.99
C PHE A 78 -2.20 -0.85 -11.07
N PHE A 79 -2.04 -0.41 -12.32
CA PHE A 79 -2.85 -0.80 -13.48
C PHE A 79 -2.87 -2.30 -13.79
N GLN A 80 -1.98 -3.08 -13.20
CA GLN A 80 -1.92 -4.54 -13.35
C GLN A 80 -2.61 -5.28 -12.19
N ASP A 81 -2.96 -4.58 -11.11
CA ASP A 81 -3.58 -5.18 -9.95
C ASP A 81 -5.00 -5.66 -10.27
N ILE A 82 -5.31 -6.88 -9.88
CA ILE A 82 -6.62 -7.50 -10.09
C ILE A 82 -7.34 -7.82 -8.77
N CYS A 83 -6.90 -7.24 -7.66
CA CYS A 83 -7.37 -7.56 -6.32
C CYS A 83 -8.10 -6.41 -5.61
N PHE A 84 -8.24 -5.23 -6.22
CA PHE A 84 -8.81 -4.05 -5.53
C PHE A 84 -10.31 -4.12 -5.22
N ASP A 85 -11.00 -5.14 -5.73
CA ASP A 85 -12.37 -5.45 -5.30
C ASP A 85 -12.43 -6.15 -3.93
N LEU A 86 -11.32 -6.79 -3.48
CA LEU A 86 -11.29 -7.60 -2.28
C LEU A 86 -11.20 -6.79 -0.95
N PRO A 87 -10.33 -5.76 -0.82
CA PRO A 87 -10.22 -4.96 0.39
C PRO A 87 -11.37 -3.96 0.52
N ASP A 88 -11.54 -3.42 1.73
CA ASP A 88 -12.48 -2.31 1.99
C ASP A 88 -11.84 -0.95 1.67
N VAL A 89 -10.52 -0.85 1.81
CA VAL A 89 -9.70 0.33 1.50
C VAL A 89 -8.66 -0.05 0.47
N VAL A 90 -8.65 0.63 -0.67
CA VAL A 90 -7.58 0.47 -1.69
C VAL A 90 -6.34 1.16 -1.18
N SER A 91 -5.18 0.48 -1.19
CA SER A 91 -3.94 1.15 -0.83
C SER A 91 -2.77 0.80 -1.74
N CYS A 92 -1.94 1.81 -1.99
CA CYS A 92 -0.79 1.72 -2.88
C CYS A 92 0.46 2.33 -2.26
N ASN A 93 1.59 1.68 -2.52
CA ASN A 93 2.92 2.22 -2.28
C ASN A 93 3.33 3.04 -3.49
N ILE A 94 3.54 4.34 -3.31
CA ILE A 94 3.84 5.27 -4.41
C ILE A 94 5.10 6.07 -4.10
N TYR A 95 5.96 6.25 -5.10
CA TYR A 95 7.23 6.95 -4.92
C TYR A 95 7.54 7.90 -6.09
N PRO A 96 6.65 8.86 -6.42
CA PRO A 96 6.97 9.90 -7.39
C PRO A 96 8.17 10.72 -6.93
N ARG A 97 8.95 11.24 -7.84
CA ARG A 97 10.22 11.94 -7.56
C ARG A 97 11.33 11.06 -7.01
N TRP A 98 11.03 9.83 -6.53
CA TRP A 98 12.05 8.94 -6.00
C TRP A 98 12.40 7.80 -6.95
N TYR A 99 11.47 6.91 -7.24
CA TYR A 99 11.67 5.83 -8.21
C TYR A 99 11.26 6.20 -9.63
N VAL A 100 10.29 7.09 -9.78
CA VAL A 100 9.85 7.62 -11.07
C VAL A 100 10.14 9.12 -11.14
N ASP A 101 10.66 9.57 -12.31
CA ASP A 101 10.94 10.98 -12.57
C ASP A 101 9.69 11.68 -13.15
N GLN A 102 8.64 11.71 -12.34
CA GLN A 102 7.35 12.30 -12.67
C GLN A 102 6.91 13.17 -11.50
N SER A 103 6.17 14.27 -11.76
CA SER A 103 5.63 15.07 -10.67
C SER A 103 4.61 14.27 -9.88
N THR A 104 4.48 14.56 -8.60
CA THR A 104 3.51 13.89 -7.73
C THR A 104 2.09 14.10 -8.24
N GLU A 105 1.77 15.32 -8.67
CA GLU A 105 0.45 15.65 -9.21
C GLU A 105 0.08 14.79 -10.42
N THR A 106 0.97 14.72 -11.43
CA THR A 106 0.72 13.91 -12.63
C THR A 106 0.56 12.44 -12.26
N TYR A 107 1.46 11.91 -11.41
CA TYR A 107 1.45 10.53 -10.99
C TYR A 107 0.17 10.15 -10.23
N MET A 108 -0.26 11.02 -9.31
CA MET A 108 -1.48 10.81 -8.55
C MET A 108 -2.73 10.91 -9.41
N THR A 109 -2.77 11.88 -10.33
CA THR A 109 -3.90 12.02 -11.28
C THR A 109 -4.10 10.74 -12.09
N GLU A 110 -3.03 10.18 -12.64
CA GLU A 110 -3.10 8.93 -13.41
C GLU A 110 -3.63 7.75 -12.58
N ILE A 111 -3.21 7.63 -11.31
CA ILE A 111 -3.67 6.57 -10.41
C ILE A 111 -5.15 6.77 -10.06
N PHE A 112 -5.56 7.98 -9.70
CA PHE A 112 -6.94 8.25 -9.32
C PHE A 112 -7.90 8.11 -10.50
N ASP A 113 -7.55 8.66 -11.66
CA ASP A 113 -8.36 8.50 -12.88
C ASP A 113 -8.56 7.01 -13.21
N TRP A 114 -7.51 6.21 -13.03
CA TRP A 114 -7.61 4.78 -13.24
C TRP A 114 -8.52 4.09 -12.22
N ILE A 115 -8.36 4.39 -10.91
CA ILE A 115 -9.19 3.80 -9.86
C ILE A 115 -10.66 4.17 -10.05
N GLU A 116 -10.97 5.40 -10.42
CA GLU A 116 -12.35 5.84 -10.68
C GLU A 116 -12.98 5.15 -11.90
N GLN A 117 -12.16 4.78 -12.87
CA GLN A 117 -12.60 4.06 -14.07
C GLN A 117 -12.66 2.54 -13.85
N ASP A 118 -11.82 2.02 -12.95
CA ASP A 118 -11.77 0.60 -12.62
C ASP A 118 -12.96 0.22 -11.73
N LYS A 119 -13.72 -0.76 -12.18
CA LYS A 119 -14.87 -1.27 -11.42
C LYS A 119 -14.48 -1.95 -10.10
N GLN A 120 -13.21 -2.32 -9.93
CA GLN A 120 -12.73 -3.03 -8.75
C GLN A 120 -12.47 -2.11 -7.55
N GLY A 121 -11.85 -0.95 -7.79
CA GLY A 121 -11.46 0.01 -6.74
C GLY A 121 -12.40 1.20 -6.60
N LYS A 122 -13.39 1.33 -7.49
CA LYS A 122 -14.30 2.46 -7.52
C LYS A 122 -15.11 2.59 -6.24
N ASP A 123 -15.33 3.82 -5.82
CA ASP A 123 -16.12 4.19 -4.64
C ASP A 123 -15.53 3.71 -3.29
N LYS A 124 -14.26 3.24 -3.28
CA LYS A 124 -13.54 2.88 -2.05
C LYS A 124 -12.60 3.99 -1.60
N PRO A 125 -12.40 4.17 -0.28
CA PRO A 125 -11.35 5.04 0.22
C PRO A 125 -9.98 4.61 -0.31
N PHE A 126 -9.12 5.57 -0.60
CA PHE A 126 -7.75 5.34 -1.06
C PHE A 126 -6.74 5.72 0.04
N LEU A 127 -5.83 4.81 0.34
CA LEU A 127 -4.76 5.01 1.31
C LEU A 127 -3.41 4.97 0.58
N VAL A 128 -2.59 5.98 0.77
CA VAL A 128 -1.18 5.91 0.38
C VAL A 128 -0.42 5.17 1.46
N SER A 129 -0.19 3.86 1.24
CA SER A 129 0.42 2.98 2.23
C SER A 129 1.92 3.14 2.38
N GLU A 130 2.60 3.67 1.37
CA GLU A 130 3.98 4.13 1.47
C GLU A 130 4.23 5.28 0.50
N ILE A 131 4.91 6.30 1.00
CA ILE A 131 5.41 7.43 0.23
C ILE A 131 6.73 7.91 0.86
N GLY A 132 7.66 8.40 0.05
CA GLY A 132 8.91 8.86 0.65
C GLY A 132 10.02 9.18 -0.34
N ALA A 133 11.14 9.58 0.23
CA ALA A 133 12.41 9.77 -0.47
C ALA A 133 13.56 9.52 0.52
N GLY A 134 14.60 8.84 0.11
CA GLY A 134 15.75 8.56 0.96
C GLY A 134 16.62 9.80 1.19
N ALA A 135 17.19 9.91 2.38
CA ALA A 135 18.25 10.87 2.69
C ALA A 135 19.35 10.21 3.52
N ILE A 136 20.55 10.75 3.42
CA ILE A 136 21.67 10.40 4.30
C ILE A 136 21.70 11.45 5.40
N TYR A 137 21.60 11.02 6.65
CA TYR A 137 21.60 11.89 7.82
C TYR A 137 22.80 12.85 7.81
N GLY A 138 22.53 14.16 7.93
CA GLY A 138 23.55 15.22 7.91
C GLY A 138 24.13 15.53 6.53
N TYR A 139 23.62 14.91 5.46
CA TYR A 139 24.11 15.21 4.10
C TYR A 139 23.34 16.37 3.48
N HIS A 140 24.02 17.48 3.36
CA HIS A 140 23.53 18.73 2.76
C HIS A 140 24.36 19.07 1.50
N ASN A 141 23.70 19.57 0.47
CA ASN A 141 24.36 19.94 -0.78
C ASN A 141 23.64 21.11 -1.42
N GLN A 142 24.40 22.10 -1.92
CA GLN A 142 23.84 23.29 -2.57
C GLN A 142 22.97 22.96 -3.80
N HIS A 143 23.18 21.82 -4.45
CA HIS A 143 22.37 21.37 -5.58
C HIS A 143 21.09 20.64 -5.14
N GLN A 144 20.95 20.35 -3.86
CA GLN A 144 19.76 19.70 -3.27
C GLN A 144 19.29 18.46 -4.06
N GLY A 145 20.25 17.64 -4.52
CA GLY A 145 19.98 16.42 -5.27
C GLY A 145 19.50 15.26 -4.39
N LYS A 146 19.11 14.15 -5.01
CA LYS A 146 18.72 12.92 -4.28
C LYS A 146 19.76 12.58 -3.22
N TRP A 147 19.30 12.00 -2.12
CA TRP A 147 20.03 11.66 -0.90
C TRP A 147 20.35 12.82 0.04
N THR A 148 20.09 14.08 -0.34
CA THR A 148 20.19 15.21 0.60
C THR A 148 18.92 15.36 1.44
N GLU A 149 19.05 15.91 2.63
CA GLU A 149 17.89 16.20 3.51
C GLU A 149 16.96 17.24 2.88
N GLU A 150 17.50 18.21 2.12
CA GLU A 150 16.71 19.20 1.39
C GLU A 150 15.84 18.54 0.30
N TYR A 151 16.40 17.55 -0.40
CA TYR A 151 15.64 16.81 -1.41
C TYR A 151 14.51 16.03 -0.77
N GLN A 152 14.79 15.30 0.31
CA GLN A 152 13.80 14.52 1.05
C GLN A 152 12.68 15.44 1.55
N MET A 153 13.00 16.57 2.19
CA MET A 153 12.03 17.54 2.67
C MET A 153 11.12 18.04 1.53
N LYS A 154 11.70 18.41 0.39
CA LYS A 154 10.94 18.88 -0.79
C LYS A 154 10.03 17.78 -1.33
N ALA A 155 10.57 16.58 -1.53
CA ALA A 155 9.82 15.45 -2.06
C ALA A 155 8.64 15.09 -1.15
N LEU A 156 8.87 14.96 0.16
CA LEU A 156 7.82 14.66 1.13
C LEU A 156 6.75 15.75 1.18
N ASN A 157 7.14 17.02 1.17
CA ASN A 157 6.18 18.12 1.19
C ASN A 157 5.29 18.11 -0.07
N GLU A 158 5.87 17.94 -1.25
CA GLU A 158 5.13 17.82 -2.51
C GLU A 158 4.20 16.59 -2.47
N GLN A 159 4.73 15.43 -2.09
CA GLN A 159 4.00 14.17 -2.06
C GLN A 159 2.80 14.23 -1.11
N ILE A 160 3.01 14.64 0.14
CA ILE A 160 1.95 14.68 1.15
C ILE A 160 0.89 15.71 0.79
N SER A 161 1.31 16.93 0.42
CA SER A 161 0.35 18.00 0.08
C SER A 161 -0.50 17.65 -1.14
N THR A 162 0.09 17.00 -2.15
CA THR A 162 -0.65 16.56 -3.33
C THR A 162 -1.65 15.46 -2.98
N CYS A 163 -1.22 14.42 -2.25
CA CYS A 163 -2.12 13.33 -1.87
C CYS A 163 -3.34 13.82 -1.07
N LEU A 164 -3.13 14.72 -0.12
CA LEU A 164 -4.20 15.26 0.73
C LEU A 164 -5.18 16.21 0.01
N GLN A 165 -4.90 16.59 -1.24
CA GLN A 165 -5.83 17.35 -2.08
C GLN A 165 -6.87 16.50 -2.79
N TYR A 166 -6.70 15.17 -2.82
CA TYR A 166 -7.67 14.26 -3.43
C TYR A 166 -8.72 13.83 -2.42
N ASP A 167 -9.99 14.08 -2.72
CA ASP A 167 -11.13 13.80 -1.84
C ASP A 167 -11.22 12.33 -1.42
N GLY A 168 -10.80 11.40 -2.28
CA GLY A 168 -10.78 9.96 -2.00
C GLY A 168 -9.61 9.50 -1.13
N CYS A 169 -8.59 10.34 -0.91
CA CYS A 169 -7.41 9.97 -0.13
C CYS A 169 -7.70 10.07 1.37
N CYS A 170 -7.78 8.95 2.05
CA CYS A 170 -8.08 8.87 3.48
C CYS A 170 -6.84 8.90 4.40
N GLY A 171 -5.64 8.84 3.85
CA GLY A 171 -4.41 8.89 4.64
C GLY A 171 -3.13 8.63 3.85
N VAL A 172 -2.01 8.96 4.48
CA VAL A 172 -0.66 8.82 3.91
C VAL A 172 0.28 8.28 4.99
N TYR A 173 1.04 7.23 4.67
CA TYR A 173 2.11 6.72 5.50
C TYR A 173 3.47 7.00 4.88
N ILE A 174 4.36 7.59 5.66
CA ILE A 174 5.73 7.87 5.23
C ILE A 174 6.59 6.66 5.48
N TRP A 175 7.30 6.21 4.45
CA TRP A 175 8.28 5.13 4.51
C TRP A 175 9.67 5.69 4.17
N GLN A 176 10.57 5.79 5.21
CA GLN A 176 11.99 6.20 5.24
C GLN A 176 12.43 7.27 4.25
#